data_57cba9e6da0e5448b6473945ea551c19
#
_entry.id   57cba9e6da0e5448b6473945ea551c19
#
_cell.length_a   1.000
_cell.length_b   1.000
_cell.length_c   1.000
_cell.angle_alpha   90.00
_cell.angle_beta   90.00
_cell.angle_gamma   90.00
#
_symmetry.space_group_name_H-M   'P 1'
#
loop_
_entity.id
_entity.type
_entity.pdbx_description
1 polymer ?
#
loop_
_entity_poly.entity_id
_entity_poly.type
_entity_poly.pdbx_seq_one_letter_code
_entity_poly.pdbx_strand_id
1 'polypeptide(L)'
;MWSAHKPSTQILRQRVNFADPTHVTTTLSNTTTFLDSYLHTGDVFLYDSYPFNHQSRPGTKGDLEKCDREFARIATTQTPFWLVPQGFDWARHPRRNMYGKTFEEKRRHRIPTAEELTALPLLGAIYGAKGFIFYSYHEVFVHGNNVQPGFSDIFWPRVEEAAKVIKKLEPFIMSIENAGQITIKSTAGSVRIRTFTTNGRIAVVLVGIKDKPNTGIGKLPSDRKFTSLYGKTEIKGNEFTFKSSGVSYDVLISE
;
A
#
# COMPACT_ATOMS: atom_id res chain seq x y z
N MET A 1 -15.64 26.34 0.33
CA MET A 1 -17.10 26.13 0.17
C MET A 1 -17.47 24.64 0.19
N TRP A 2 -17.02 23.87 1.24
CA TRP A 2 -17.24 22.41 1.38
C TRP A 2 -17.60 21.97 2.81
N SER A 3 -18.10 22.90 3.63
CA SER A 3 -18.53 22.62 5.00
C SER A 3 -19.93 21.96 5.11
N ALA A 4 -20.63 21.84 3.98
CA ALA A 4 -22.01 21.33 3.97
C ALA A 4 -22.14 19.80 3.97
N HIS A 5 -21.05 19.03 3.83
CA HIS A 5 -21.15 17.58 3.68
C HIS A 5 -21.04 16.77 5.00
N LYS A 6 -20.53 17.36 6.10
CA LYS A 6 -20.44 16.66 7.39
C LYS A 6 -21.77 16.12 7.90
N PRO A 7 -22.87 16.92 7.91
CA PRO A 7 -24.16 16.42 8.40
C PRO A 7 -24.76 15.30 7.55
N SER A 8 -24.55 15.34 6.22
CA SER A 8 -25.18 14.39 5.30
C SER A 8 -24.57 12.99 5.39
N THR A 9 -23.26 12.86 5.54
CA THR A 9 -22.58 11.57 5.68
C THR A 9 -22.85 10.91 7.03
N GLN A 10 -22.91 11.69 8.11
CA GLN A 10 -23.30 11.18 9.43
C GLN A 10 -24.77 10.72 9.46
N ILE A 11 -25.67 11.49 8.85
CA ILE A 11 -27.08 11.11 8.73
C ILE A 11 -27.22 9.84 7.90
N LEU A 12 -26.46 9.71 6.81
CA LEU A 12 -26.47 8.50 5.99
C LEU A 12 -26.01 7.28 6.80
N ARG A 13 -24.89 7.38 7.54
CA ARG A 13 -24.43 6.33 8.45
C ARG A 13 -25.51 5.92 9.45
N GLN A 14 -26.15 6.89 10.12
CA GLN A 14 -27.21 6.60 11.07
C GLN A 14 -28.37 5.84 10.43
N ARG A 15 -28.78 6.21 9.21
CA ARG A 15 -29.84 5.52 8.48
C ARG A 15 -29.45 4.09 8.09
N VAL A 16 -28.20 3.89 7.63
CA VAL A 16 -27.68 2.56 7.28
C VAL A 16 -27.62 1.68 8.52
N ASN A 17 -27.05 2.17 9.63
CA ASN A 17 -26.98 1.43 10.88
C ASN A 17 -28.35 1.14 11.50
N PHE A 18 -29.34 2.02 11.28
CA PHE A 18 -30.71 1.76 11.69
C PHE A 18 -31.37 0.65 10.87
N ALA A 19 -31.12 0.63 9.56
CA ALA A 19 -31.64 -0.40 8.66
C ALA A 19 -30.94 -1.76 8.82
N ASP A 20 -29.63 -1.74 9.08
CA ASP A 20 -28.81 -2.93 9.27
C ASP A 20 -27.71 -2.67 10.32
N PRO A 21 -27.98 -2.93 11.59
CA PRO A 21 -27.01 -2.72 12.67
C PRO A 21 -25.93 -3.82 12.75
N THR A 22 -26.02 -4.86 11.93
CA THR A 22 -25.15 -6.04 12.02
C THR A 22 -23.95 -5.98 11.09
N HIS A 23 -23.97 -5.10 10.08
CA HIS A 23 -22.88 -4.95 9.13
C HIS A 23 -22.01 -3.73 9.41
N VAL A 24 -20.71 -3.91 9.19
CA VAL A 24 -19.72 -2.84 9.30
C VAL A 24 -19.92 -1.84 8.16
N THR A 25 -19.98 -0.57 8.50
CA THR A 25 -20.04 0.52 7.53
C THR A 25 -18.64 1.04 7.20
N THR A 26 -18.40 1.38 5.94
CA THR A 26 -17.12 1.91 5.50
C THR A 26 -17.27 3.28 4.85
N THR A 27 -16.28 4.14 5.04
CA THR A 27 -16.16 5.43 4.33
C THR A 27 -14.91 5.45 3.51
N LEU A 28 -15.02 5.74 2.22
CA LEU A 28 -13.90 5.80 1.28
C LEU A 28 -13.51 7.24 0.97
N SER A 29 -12.21 7.53 1.00
CA SER A 29 -11.64 8.79 0.54
C SER A 29 -10.28 8.58 -0.13
N ASN A 30 -9.95 9.43 -1.09
CA ASN A 30 -8.63 9.49 -1.75
C ASN A 30 -7.80 10.70 -1.30
N THR A 31 -8.20 11.36 -0.24
CA THR A 31 -7.52 12.54 0.29
C THR A 31 -7.56 12.56 1.81
N THR A 32 -6.48 13.07 2.40
CA THR A 32 -6.40 13.33 3.84
C THR A 32 -6.73 14.78 4.20
N THR A 33 -7.08 15.62 3.23
CA THR A 33 -7.33 17.06 3.46
C THR A 33 -8.48 17.31 4.43
N PHE A 34 -9.51 16.47 4.39
CA PHE A 34 -10.68 16.56 5.26
C PHE A 34 -10.84 15.30 6.13
N LEU A 35 -9.73 14.71 6.55
CA LEU A 35 -9.71 13.43 7.27
C LEU A 35 -10.65 13.43 8.47
N ASP A 36 -10.56 14.45 9.34
CA ASP A 36 -11.43 14.58 10.54
C ASP A 36 -12.92 14.63 10.21
N SER A 37 -13.28 14.99 8.97
CA SER A 37 -14.67 15.02 8.53
C SER A 37 -15.22 13.64 8.15
N TYR A 38 -14.33 12.70 7.78
CA TYR A 38 -14.69 11.38 7.29
C TYR A 38 -14.49 10.27 8.32
N LEU A 39 -13.60 10.46 9.31
CA LEU A 39 -13.24 9.42 10.28
C LEU A 39 -14.41 8.84 11.08
N HIS A 40 -15.45 9.61 11.29
CA HIS A 40 -16.62 9.20 12.08
C HIS A 40 -17.84 8.87 11.23
N THR A 41 -17.68 8.78 9.92
CA THR A 41 -18.81 8.52 9.00
C THR A 41 -18.93 7.05 8.59
N GLY A 42 -18.02 6.20 9.04
CA GLY A 42 -18.03 4.74 8.93
C GLY A 42 -17.35 4.12 10.14
N ASP A 43 -17.46 2.80 10.28
CA ASP A 43 -16.77 2.02 11.32
C ASP A 43 -15.31 1.78 10.93
N VAL A 44 -15.05 1.68 9.62
CA VAL A 44 -13.72 1.55 9.05
C VAL A 44 -13.52 2.62 7.97
N PHE A 45 -12.39 3.30 8.03
CA PHE A 45 -11.99 4.25 7.00
C PHE A 45 -11.24 3.53 5.88
N LEU A 46 -11.72 3.66 4.63
CA LEU A 46 -11.05 3.16 3.44
C LEU A 46 -10.28 4.30 2.78
N TYR A 47 -9.02 4.03 2.45
CA TYR A 47 -8.18 5.02 1.78
C TYR A 47 -7.71 4.53 0.41
N ASP A 48 -8.12 5.27 -0.65
CA ASP A 48 -7.69 5.04 -2.02
C ASP A 48 -6.29 5.59 -2.25
N SER A 49 -5.38 4.78 -2.80
CA SER A 49 -4.06 5.26 -3.17
C SER A 49 -3.56 4.63 -4.46
N TYR A 50 -3.35 5.48 -5.49
CA TYR A 50 -2.99 5.07 -6.85
C TYR A 50 -1.77 5.87 -7.37
N PRO A 51 -0.57 5.67 -6.80
CA PRO A 51 0.60 6.52 -7.06
C PRO A 51 1.31 6.22 -8.38
N PHE A 52 1.19 4.99 -8.91
CA PHE A 52 2.02 4.54 -10.02
C PHE A 52 1.45 4.97 -11.37
N ASN A 53 2.28 5.59 -12.21
CA ASN A 53 1.90 6.12 -13.53
C ASN A 53 0.76 7.16 -13.47
N HIS A 54 0.67 7.93 -12.38
CA HIS A 54 -0.35 8.97 -12.26
C HIS A 54 -0.14 10.13 -13.25
N GLN A 55 -1.24 10.78 -13.67
CA GLN A 55 -1.33 11.84 -14.68
C GLN A 55 -0.32 12.95 -14.60
N SER A 56 -0.11 13.45 -13.40
CA SER A 56 0.65 14.67 -13.19
C SER A 56 2.14 14.52 -13.48
N ARG A 57 2.60 13.27 -13.73
CA ARG A 57 4.01 12.97 -13.96
C ARG A 57 4.19 11.84 -14.98
N PRO A 58 3.90 12.10 -16.29
CA PRO A 58 4.15 11.10 -17.33
C PRO A 58 5.62 10.69 -17.33
N GLY A 59 5.88 9.37 -17.34
CA GLY A 59 7.24 8.84 -17.40
C GLY A 59 8.03 8.86 -16.10
N THR A 60 7.49 9.38 -14.99
CA THR A 60 8.10 9.19 -13.68
C THR A 60 7.85 7.76 -13.20
N LYS A 61 8.88 7.15 -12.64
CA LYS A 61 8.70 6.02 -11.74
C LYS A 61 7.89 6.55 -10.57
N GLY A 62 6.74 5.95 -10.24
CA GLY A 62 5.97 6.37 -9.09
C GLY A 62 6.79 6.14 -7.82
N ASP A 63 6.89 7.15 -6.96
CA ASP A 63 7.39 6.96 -5.60
C ASP A 63 6.22 6.87 -4.61
N LEU A 64 6.50 6.44 -3.40
CA LEU A 64 5.54 6.30 -2.33
C LEU A 64 5.61 7.45 -1.30
N GLU A 65 6.36 8.51 -1.54
CA GLU A 65 6.55 9.60 -0.57
C GLU A 65 5.24 10.32 -0.22
N LYS A 66 4.35 10.47 -1.19
CA LYS A 66 3.02 11.04 -0.91
C LYS A 66 2.20 10.08 -0.06
N CYS A 67 2.16 8.80 -0.43
CA CYS A 67 1.44 7.77 0.32
C CYS A 67 1.97 7.66 1.75
N ASP A 68 3.28 7.71 1.92
CA ASP A 68 3.95 7.70 3.22
C ASP A 68 3.44 8.81 4.16
N ARG A 69 3.39 10.05 3.66
CA ARG A 69 2.84 11.18 4.44
C ARG A 69 1.36 11.02 4.76
N GLU A 70 0.58 10.53 3.80
CA GLU A 70 -0.87 10.35 3.97
C GLU A 70 -1.18 9.22 4.95
N PHE A 71 -0.49 8.09 4.84
CA PHE A 71 -0.67 6.96 5.77
C PHE A 71 -0.19 7.30 7.18
N ALA A 72 0.91 8.05 7.31
CA ALA A 72 1.36 8.56 8.61
C ALA A 72 0.28 9.44 9.26
N ARG A 73 -0.37 10.32 8.49
CA ARG A 73 -1.46 11.16 8.98
C ARG A 73 -2.69 10.33 9.40
N ILE A 74 -3.07 9.31 8.62
CA ILE A 74 -4.17 8.42 9.00
C ILE A 74 -3.82 7.68 10.30
N ALA A 75 -2.60 7.17 10.42
CA ALA A 75 -2.17 6.44 11.60
C ALA A 75 -2.24 7.26 12.90
N THR A 76 -2.04 8.59 12.84
CA THR A 76 -2.17 9.46 14.03
C THR A 76 -3.58 9.53 14.59
N THR A 77 -4.59 9.18 13.81
CA THR A 77 -6.00 9.23 14.24
C THR A 77 -6.44 8.01 15.05
N GLN A 78 -5.63 6.96 15.06
CA GLN A 78 -5.94 5.66 15.68
C GLN A 78 -7.25 5.01 15.16
N THR A 79 -7.81 5.52 14.08
CA THR A 79 -9.00 4.95 13.45
C THR A 79 -8.61 3.70 12.66
N PRO A 80 -9.35 2.58 12.79
CA PRO A 80 -9.13 1.42 11.95
C PRO A 80 -9.25 1.80 10.47
N PHE A 81 -8.26 1.43 9.66
CA PHE A 81 -8.33 1.71 8.23
C PHE A 81 -7.94 0.52 7.37
N TRP A 82 -8.55 0.48 6.20
CA TRP A 82 -8.19 -0.41 5.11
C TRP A 82 -7.64 0.41 3.96
N LEU A 83 -6.69 -0.17 3.25
CA LEU A 83 -6.15 0.44 2.05
C LEU A 83 -6.84 -0.12 0.82
N VAL A 84 -7.16 0.77 -0.12
CA VAL A 84 -7.59 0.41 -1.47
C VAL A 84 -6.41 0.68 -2.42
N PRO A 85 -5.45 -0.26 -2.53
CA PRO A 85 -4.25 -0.05 -3.31
C PRO A 85 -4.53 -0.16 -4.80
N GLN A 86 -3.66 0.48 -5.59
CA GLN A 86 -3.70 0.43 -7.04
C GLN A 86 -3.54 -1.01 -7.56
N GLY A 87 -4.55 -1.50 -8.27
CA GLY A 87 -4.55 -2.79 -8.96
C GLY A 87 -4.80 -2.62 -10.46
N PHE A 88 -4.37 -1.49 -11.05
CA PHE A 88 -4.54 -1.16 -12.47
C PHE A 88 -3.40 -0.27 -12.97
N ASP A 89 -3.37 -0.01 -14.27
CA ASP A 89 -2.42 0.91 -14.89
C ASP A 89 -3.12 2.13 -15.49
N TRP A 90 -2.74 3.31 -15.02
CA TRP A 90 -3.30 4.58 -15.52
C TRP A 90 -3.14 4.75 -17.02
N ALA A 91 -2.04 4.32 -17.61
CA ALA A 91 -1.80 4.48 -19.03
C ALA A 91 -2.81 3.70 -19.90
N ARG A 92 -3.41 2.63 -19.36
CA ARG A 92 -4.43 1.81 -20.03
C ARG A 92 -5.86 2.12 -19.60
N HIS A 93 -6.04 3.17 -18.78
CA HIS A 93 -7.36 3.59 -18.37
C HIS A 93 -8.04 4.40 -19.49
N PRO A 94 -9.21 3.97 -20.02
CA PRO A 94 -9.80 4.59 -21.23
C PRO A 94 -10.35 6.00 -21.01
N ARG A 95 -10.84 6.28 -19.81
CA ARG A 95 -11.49 7.58 -19.49
C ARG A 95 -10.52 8.72 -19.27
N ARG A 96 -9.24 8.42 -19.14
CA ARG A 96 -8.23 9.44 -18.87
C ARG A 96 -7.23 9.46 -20.01
N ASN A 97 -7.32 10.47 -20.82
CA ASN A 97 -6.38 10.79 -21.92
C ASN A 97 -5.04 11.30 -21.37
N MET A 98 -4.40 10.52 -20.47
CA MET A 98 -3.34 11.03 -19.64
C MET A 98 -1.95 10.87 -20.23
N TYR A 99 -1.77 9.80 -21.00
CA TYR A 99 -0.46 9.40 -21.50
C TYR A 99 -0.53 9.09 -22.99
N GLY A 100 -0.89 10.07 -23.78
CA GLY A 100 -1.06 9.89 -25.21
C GLY A 100 -2.51 9.78 -25.65
N LYS A 101 -2.75 10.15 -26.88
CA LYS A 101 -4.09 10.22 -27.49
C LYS A 101 -4.49 8.92 -28.13
N THR A 102 -3.55 8.08 -28.52
CA THR A 102 -3.78 6.83 -29.23
C THR A 102 -3.49 5.62 -28.36
N PHE A 103 -4.04 4.46 -28.73
CA PHE A 103 -3.72 3.19 -28.05
C PHE A 103 -2.24 2.82 -28.17
N GLU A 104 -1.62 3.17 -29.30
CA GLU A 104 -0.20 2.91 -29.51
C GLU A 104 0.69 3.72 -28.55
N GLU A 105 0.37 5.00 -28.34
CA GLU A 105 1.09 5.82 -27.35
C GLU A 105 0.90 5.28 -25.94
N LYS A 106 -0.33 4.87 -25.55
CA LYS A 106 -0.63 4.27 -24.26
C LYS A 106 0.16 2.98 -24.00
N ARG A 107 0.32 2.13 -25.02
CA ARG A 107 1.06 0.86 -24.91
C ARG A 107 2.55 1.05 -24.67
N ARG A 108 3.13 2.20 -25.05
CA ARG A 108 4.55 2.51 -24.83
C ARG A 108 4.88 2.87 -23.39
N HIS A 109 3.90 3.21 -22.56
CA HIS A 109 4.14 3.48 -21.16
C HIS A 109 4.46 2.20 -20.40
N ARG A 110 5.40 2.32 -19.43
CA ARG A 110 5.73 1.20 -18.58
C ARG A 110 4.51 0.80 -17.73
N ILE A 111 4.46 -0.46 -17.38
CA ILE A 111 3.46 -1.02 -16.49
C ILE A 111 4.03 -1.00 -15.06
N PRO A 112 3.24 -0.71 -14.00
CA PRO A 112 3.68 -0.89 -12.63
C PRO A 112 4.24 -2.29 -12.39
N THR A 113 5.35 -2.38 -11.67
CA THR A 113 5.99 -3.67 -11.38
C THR A 113 5.27 -4.42 -10.26
N ALA A 114 5.47 -5.72 -10.14
CA ALA A 114 4.98 -6.50 -9.01
C ALA A 114 5.55 -5.97 -7.67
N GLU A 115 6.81 -5.54 -7.65
CA GLU A 115 7.44 -4.94 -6.48
C GLU A 115 6.73 -3.64 -6.04
N GLU A 116 6.40 -2.75 -6.98
CA GLU A 116 5.65 -1.52 -6.70
C GLU A 116 4.26 -1.82 -6.15
N LEU A 117 3.53 -2.74 -6.81
CA LEU A 117 2.19 -3.14 -6.38
C LEU A 117 2.17 -3.83 -5.01
N THR A 118 3.26 -4.49 -4.62
CA THR A 118 3.41 -5.12 -3.31
C THR A 118 3.89 -4.13 -2.24
N ALA A 119 4.81 -3.23 -2.59
CA ALA A 119 5.35 -2.25 -1.65
C ALA A 119 4.27 -1.27 -1.12
N LEU A 120 3.30 -0.90 -1.95
CA LEU A 120 2.22 0.02 -1.55
C LEU A 120 1.35 -0.52 -0.40
N PRO A 121 0.74 -1.72 -0.48
CA PRO A 121 -0.01 -2.27 0.64
C PRO A 121 0.87 -2.60 1.85
N LEU A 122 2.12 -3.01 1.66
CA LEU A 122 3.05 -3.21 2.78
C LEU A 122 3.37 -1.90 3.50
N LEU A 123 3.50 -0.79 2.78
CA LEU A 123 3.60 0.54 3.40
C LEU A 123 2.34 0.87 4.20
N GLY A 124 1.16 0.56 3.68
CA GLY A 124 -0.10 0.67 4.43
C GLY A 124 -0.09 -0.16 5.73
N ALA A 125 0.39 -1.40 5.67
CA ALA A 125 0.53 -2.26 6.85
C ALA A 125 1.51 -1.68 7.88
N ILE A 126 2.62 -1.09 7.44
CA ILE A 126 3.57 -0.39 8.32
C ILE A 126 2.85 0.71 9.13
N TYR A 127 1.93 1.43 8.52
CA TYR A 127 1.13 2.47 9.16
C TYR A 127 -0.15 1.97 9.85
N GLY A 128 -0.40 0.67 9.85
CA GLY A 128 -1.49 0.05 10.62
C GLY A 128 -2.73 -0.33 9.82
N ALA A 129 -2.68 -0.29 8.49
CA ALA A 129 -3.77 -0.86 7.68
C ALA A 129 -3.98 -2.34 8.01
N LYS A 130 -5.25 -2.74 8.18
CA LYS A 130 -5.66 -4.11 8.54
C LYS A 130 -6.43 -4.83 7.43
N GLY A 131 -6.81 -4.13 6.37
CA GLY A 131 -7.51 -4.71 5.22
C GLY A 131 -6.99 -4.11 3.91
N PHE A 132 -7.10 -4.89 2.83
CA PHE A 132 -6.60 -4.50 1.51
C PHE A 132 -7.59 -4.94 0.43
N ILE A 133 -8.07 -3.99 -0.38
CA ILE A 133 -9.02 -4.21 -1.47
C ILE A 133 -8.43 -3.62 -2.74
N PHE A 134 -7.80 -4.43 -3.59
CA PHE A 134 -7.20 -3.96 -4.83
C PHE A 134 -8.25 -3.42 -5.80
N TYR A 135 -8.10 -2.17 -6.20
CA TYR A 135 -8.93 -1.53 -7.22
C TYR A 135 -8.21 -1.55 -8.56
N SER A 136 -8.73 -2.13 -9.64
CA SER A 136 -9.89 -2.99 -9.66
C SER A 136 -9.76 -4.04 -10.78
N TYR A 137 -10.43 -5.16 -10.60
CA TYR A 137 -10.58 -6.20 -11.63
C TYR A 137 -11.07 -5.62 -12.96
N HIS A 138 -12.12 -4.81 -12.94
CA HIS A 138 -12.71 -4.19 -14.12
C HIS A 138 -11.71 -3.34 -14.92
N GLU A 139 -10.84 -2.58 -14.24
CA GLU A 139 -9.84 -1.74 -14.91
C GLU A 139 -8.77 -2.57 -15.63
N VAL A 140 -8.52 -3.78 -15.18
CA VAL A 140 -7.55 -4.69 -15.81
C VAL A 140 -8.18 -5.49 -16.94
N PHE A 141 -9.28 -6.21 -16.65
CA PHE A 141 -9.86 -7.18 -17.57
C PHE A 141 -10.74 -6.57 -18.66
N VAL A 142 -11.37 -5.44 -18.37
CA VAL A 142 -12.21 -4.73 -19.35
C VAL A 142 -11.43 -3.59 -19.97
N HIS A 143 -11.08 -2.59 -19.20
CA HIS A 143 -10.47 -1.39 -19.73
C HIS A 143 -9.04 -1.61 -20.26
N GLY A 144 -8.22 -2.35 -19.51
CA GLY A 144 -6.87 -2.67 -19.91
C GLY A 144 -6.82 -3.47 -21.22
N ASN A 145 -7.64 -4.51 -21.33
CA ASN A 145 -7.72 -5.34 -22.55
C ASN A 145 -8.29 -4.57 -23.74
N ASN A 146 -9.20 -3.60 -23.54
CA ASN A 146 -9.69 -2.74 -24.62
C ASN A 146 -8.58 -1.83 -25.19
N VAL A 147 -7.64 -1.39 -24.36
CA VAL A 147 -6.49 -0.58 -24.83
C VAL A 147 -5.37 -1.46 -25.37
N GLN A 148 -5.10 -2.58 -24.72
CA GLN A 148 -4.05 -3.51 -25.10
C GLN A 148 -4.59 -4.95 -24.92
N PRO A 149 -5.00 -5.62 -26.00
CA PRO A 149 -5.43 -7.04 -25.92
C PRO A 149 -4.40 -7.92 -25.21
N GLY A 150 -4.85 -8.74 -24.27
CA GLY A 150 -3.97 -9.58 -23.43
C GLY A 150 -3.27 -8.82 -22.29
N PHE A 151 -3.66 -7.59 -22.02
CA PHE A 151 -3.09 -6.82 -20.89
C PHE A 151 -3.32 -7.52 -19.55
N SER A 152 -4.48 -8.11 -19.33
CA SER A 152 -4.79 -8.86 -18.12
C SER A 152 -3.79 -9.99 -17.85
N ASP A 153 -3.33 -10.69 -18.88
CA ASP A 153 -2.40 -11.82 -18.74
C ASP A 153 -1.02 -11.38 -18.27
N ILE A 154 -0.66 -10.12 -18.55
CA ILE A 154 0.61 -9.52 -18.15
C ILE A 154 0.52 -8.86 -16.78
N PHE A 155 -0.61 -8.23 -16.49
CA PHE A 155 -0.75 -7.36 -15.33
C PHE A 155 -1.32 -8.07 -14.11
N TRP A 156 -2.35 -8.90 -14.29
CA TRP A 156 -3.02 -9.57 -13.18
C TRP A 156 -2.10 -10.45 -12.33
N PRO A 157 -1.15 -11.22 -12.89
CA PRO A 157 -0.20 -11.98 -12.08
C PRO A 157 0.61 -11.13 -11.10
N ARG A 158 0.84 -9.85 -11.41
CA ARG A 158 1.53 -8.91 -10.49
C ARG A 158 0.67 -8.52 -9.29
N VAL A 159 -0.65 -8.37 -9.52
CA VAL A 159 -1.63 -8.12 -8.45
C VAL A 159 -1.76 -9.36 -7.56
N GLU A 160 -1.82 -10.55 -8.19
CA GLU A 160 -1.86 -11.82 -7.45
C GLU A 160 -0.61 -12.03 -6.59
N GLU A 161 0.57 -11.68 -7.11
CA GLU A 161 1.81 -11.76 -6.34
C GLU A 161 1.75 -10.85 -5.10
N ALA A 162 1.31 -9.61 -5.26
CA ALA A 162 1.10 -8.69 -4.14
C ALA A 162 0.11 -9.26 -3.12
N ALA A 163 -1.02 -9.80 -3.58
CA ALA A 163 -2.02 -10.42 -2.70
C ALA A 163 -1.46 -11.65 -1.96
N LYS A 164 -0.65 -12.48 -2.61
CA LYS A 164 0.02 -13.64 -1.98
C LYS A 164 0.98 -13.22 -0.88
N VAL A 165 1.75 -12.13 -1.09
CA VAL A 165 2.65 -11.59 -0.05
C VAL A 165 1.84 -11.11 1.15
N ILE A 166 0.77 -10.35 0.94
CA ILE A 166 -0.12 -9.89 2.02
C ILE A 166 -0.73 -11.07 2.76
N LYS A 167 -1.25 -12.07 2.05
CA LYS A 167 -1.83 -13.28 2.65
C LYS A 167 -0.82 -14.04 3.52
N LYS A 168 0.43 -14.14 3.07
CA LYS A 168 1.50 -14.76 3.87
C LYS A 168 1.78 -14.00 5.17
N LEU A 169 1.63 -12.68 5.16
CA LEU A 169 1.85 -11.79 6.30
C LEU A 169 0.59 -11.56 7.14
N GLU A 170 -0.57 -12.02 6.72
CA GLU A 170 -1.84 -11.81 7.43
C GLU A 170 -1.77 -12.13 8.93
N PRO A 171 -1.20 -13.29 9.39
CA PRO A 171 -1.13 -13.59 10.81
C PRO A 171 -0.35 -12.54 11.61
N PHE A 172 0.67 -11.95 11.00
CA PHE A 172 1.48 -10.88 11.61
C PHE A 172 0.76 -9.53 11.58
N ILE A 173 0.18 -9.16 10.44
CA ILE A 173 -0.51 -7.88 10.27
C ILE A 173 -1.75 -7.81 11.18
N MET A 174 -2.45 -8.92 11.36
CA MET A 174 -3.64 -9.01 12.21
C MET A 174 -3.34 -9.18 13.70
N SER A 175 -2.09 -9.51 14.05
CA SER A 175 -1.69 -9.67 15.45
C SER A 175 -1.85 -8.37 16.24
N ILE A 176 -2.23 -8.53 17.51
CA ILE A 176 -2.27 -7.49 18.55
C ILE A 176 -1.10 -7.59 19.53
N GLU A 177 -0.21 -8.58 19.33
CA GLU A 177 0.96 -8.75 20.17
C GLU A 177 1.89 -7.54 20.05
N ASN A 178 2.45 -7.13 21.19
CA ASN A 178 3.42 -6.04 21.20
C ASN A 178 4.70 -6.49 20.50
N ALA A 179 5.02 -5.87 19.41
CA ALA A 179 6.26 -6.07 18.69
C ALA A 179 7.28 -5.03 19.16
N GLY A 180 8.46 -5.46 19.58
CA GLY A 180 9.57 -4.54 19.86
C GLY A 180 9.85 -3.65 18.67
N GLN A 181 10.33 -2.43 18.94
CA GLN A 181 10.69 -1.51 17.86
C GLN A 181 12.13 -1.76 17.39
N ILE A 182 12.31 -1.87 16.07
CA ILE A 182 13.61 -1.90 15.43
C ILE A 182 13.90 -0.51 14.86
N THR A 183 15.01 0.07 15.27
CA THR A 183 15.45 1.37 14.74
C THR A 183 16.26 1.16 13.47
N ILE A 184 15.96 1.93 12.44
CA ILE A 184 16.69 1.93 11.17
C ILE A 184 17.33 3.29 10.92
N LYS A 185 18.55 3.28 10.40
CA LYS A 185 19.15 4.43 9.74
C LYS A 185 18.96 4.27 8.24
N SER A 186 18.27 5.20 7.60
CA SER A 186 18.04 5.15 6.16
C SER A 186 18.61 6.38 5.46
N THR A 187 19.08 6.20 4.23
CA THR A 187 19.54 7.30 3.39
C THR A 187 18.36 8.23 3.09
N ALA A 188 18.47 9.49 3.54
CA ALA A 188 17.44 10.52 3.33
C ALA A 188 16.01 10.07 3.68
N GLY A 189 15.84 9.23 4.70
CA GLY A 189 14.53 8.74 5.12
C GLY A 189 13.81 7.88 4.06
N SER A 190 14.54 7.18 3.22
CA SER A 190 14.01 6.46 2.05
C SER A 190 13.44 5.08 2.35
N VAL A 191 13.60 4.57 3.55
CA VAL A 191 13.10 3.24 3.96
C VAL A 191 12.17 3.38 5.16
N ARG A 192 11.04 2.66 5.12
CA ARG A 192 10.11 2.50 6.24
C ARG A 192 10.20 1.07 6.76
N ILE A 193 9.99 0.93 8.07
CA ILE A 193 10.09 -0.34 8.75
C ILE A 193 8.99 -0.48 9.80
N ARG A 194 8.49 -1.69 9.95
CA ARG A 194 7.68 -2.09 11.10
C ARG A 194 7.95 -3.53 11.47
N THR A 195 8.00 -3.76 12.77
CA THR A 195 8.06 -5.09 13.38
C THR A 195 6.65 -5.55 13.73
N PHE A 196 6.36 -6.81 13.44
CA PHE A 196 5.14 -7.50 13.83
C PHE A 196 5.51 -8.78 14.57
N THR A 197 4.72 -9.15 15.56
CA THR A 197 4.92 -10.38 16.33
C THR A 197 3.64 -11.19 16.34
N THR A 198 3.74 -12.50 16.18
CA THR A 198 2.62 -13.43 16.33
C THR A 198 3.14 -14.79 16.78
N ASN A 199 2.56 -15.36 17.84
CA ASN A 199 2.93 -16.66 18.40
C ASN A 199 4.45 -16.76 18.64
N GLY A 200 5.05 -15.71 19.19
CA GLY A 200 6.49 -15.63 19.45
C GLY A 200 7.38 -15.47 18.22
N ARG A 201 6.86 -15.50 17.01
CA ARG A 201 7.62 -15.23 15.77
C ARG A 201 7.60 -13.74 15.44
N ILE A 202 8.66 -13.26 14.82
CA ILE A 202 8.82 -11.85 14.43
C ILE A 202 8.89 -11.75 12.91
N ALA A 203 8.13 -10.81 12.36
CA ALA A 203 8.28 -10.34 10.98
C ALA A 203 8.71 -8.87 10.98
N VAL A 204 9.76 -8.55 10.25
CA VAL A 204 10.23 -7.18 10.02
C VAL A 204 9.95 -6.82 8.57
N VAL A 205 9.00 -5.92 8.35
CA VAL A 205 8.63 -5.45 7.02
C VAL A 205 9.42 -4.18 6.69
N LEU A 206 10.09 -4.18 5.56
CA LEU A 206 10.92 -3.09 5.04
C LEU A 206 10.36 -2.62 3.70
N VAL A 207 10.19 -1.31 3.53
CA VAL A 207 9.71 -0.71 2.27
C VAL A 207 10.61 0.47 1.89
N GLY A 208 11.23 0.38 0.72
CA GLY A 208 11.90 1.49 0.05
C GLY A 208 10.86 2.34 -0.68
N ILE A 209 10.73 3.62 -0.31
CA ILE A 209 9.63 4.49 -0.77
C ILE A 209 10.00 5.39 -1.94
N LYS A 210 11.27 5.48 -2.31
CA LYS A 210 11.73 6.35 -3.40
C LYS A 210 11.92 5.57 -4.70
N ASP A 211 11.73 6.25 -5.81
CA ASP A 211 12.07 5.74 -7.15
C ASP A 211 13.57 5.84 -7.48
N LYS A 212 14.40 6.03 -6.45
CA LYS A 212 15.86 6.13 -6.43
C LYS A 212 16.42 5.05 -5.52
N PRO A 213 17.76 4.83 -5.49
CA PRO A 213 18.35 3.89 -4.57
C PRO A 213 17.93 4.16 -3.12
N ASN A 214 17.41 3.13 -2.46
CA ASN A 214 17.04 3.13 -1.05
C ASN A 214 18.06 2.28 -0.30
N THR A 215 18.52 2.77 0.85
CA THR A 215 19.39 2.00 1.73
C THR A 215 18.90 2.16 3.17
N GLY A 216 18.74 1.06 3.86
CA GLY A 216 18.38 1.02 5.27
C GLY A 216 19.30 0.06 6.02
N ILE A 217 19.84 0.50 7.15
CA ILE A 217 20.72 -0.28 8.01
C ILE A 217 20.12 -0.30 9.41
N GLY A 218 20.09 -1.47 10.04
CA GLY A 218 19.55 -1.61 11.38
C GLY A 218 20.06 -2.84 12.10
N LYS A 219 19.53 -3.07 13.31
CA LYS A 219 19.86 -4.22 14.13
C LYS A 219 18.62 -5.02 14.46
N LEU A 220 18.73 -6.33 14.31
CA LEU A 220 17.73 -7.32 14.71
C LEU A 220 17.98 -7.77 16.15
N PRO A 221 16.98 -8.33 16.84
CA PRO A 221 17.19 -9.03 18.10
C PRO A 221 18.30 -10.09 17.97
N SER A 222 19.23 -10.11 18.93
CA SER A 222 20.41 -10.98 18.87
C SER A 222 20.15 -12.43 19.33
N ASP A 223 18.99 -12.66 19.98
CA ASP A 223 18.55 -13.96 20.48
C ASP A 223 17.88 -14.84 19.42
N ARG A 224 17.77 -14.37 18.17
CA ARG A 224 17.05 -15.03 17.09
C ARG A 224 17.80 -14.93 15.78
N LYS A 225 17.62 -15.94 14.94
CA LYS A 225 18.03 -15.90 13.53
C LYS A 225 16.90 -15.34 12.67
N PHE A 226 17.26 -14.61 11.63
CA PHE A 226 16.33 -14.05 10.67
C PHE A 226 16.73 -14.43 9.25
N THR A 227 15.71 -14.63 8.41
CA THR A 227 15.87 -14.91 6.99
C THR A 227 15.15 -13.83 6.18
N SER A 228 15.82 -13.28 5.16
CA SER A 228 15.21 -12.40 4.15
C SER A 228 14.39 -13.25 3.17
N LEU A 229 13.11 -12.95 3.02
CA LEU A 229 12.21 -13.72 2.16
C LEU A 229 12.33 -13.36 0.67
N TYR A 230 12.77 -12.13 0.36
CA TYR A 230 12.80 -11.61 -1.01
C TYR A 230 14.22 -11.21 -1.46
N GLY A 231 15.24 -11.46 -0.63
CA GLY A 231 16.64 -11.32 -0.98
C GLY A 231 17.14 -9.88 -1.19
N LYS A 232 16.40 -8.88 -0.68
CA LYS A 232 16.83 -7.47 -0.77
C LYS A 232 17.62 -7.01 0.46
N THR A 233 17.76 -7.88 1.46
CA THR A 233 18.41 -7.57 2.73
C THR A 233 19.55 -8.56 3.00
N GLU A 234 20.75 -8.04 3.14
CA GLU A 234 21.90 -8.78 3.64
C GLU A 234 21.87 -8.75 5.19
N ILE A 235 22.05 -9.92 5.82
CA ILE A 235 22.07 -10.06 7.28
C ILE A 235 23.46 -10.59 7.67
N LYS A 236 24.14 -9.87 8.59
CA LYS A 236 25.44 -10.25 9.16
C LYS A 236 25.36 -10.21 10.68
N GLY A 237 25.29 -11.38 11.29
CA GLY A 237 24.99 -11.47 12.72
C GLY A 237 23.60 -10.91 13.02
N ASN A 238 23.55 -9.88 13.87
CA ASN A 238 22.32 -9.16 14.16
C ASN A 238 22.17 -7.83 13.37
N GLU A 239 23.10 -7.50 12.50
CA GLU A 239 22.99 -6.32 11.64
C GLU A 239 22.38 -6.69 10.30
N PHE A 240 21.56 -5.79 9.74
CA PHE A 240 21.00 -5.95 8.41
C PHE A 240 21.22 -4.71 7.55
N THR A 241 21.34 -4.93 6.26
CA THR A 241 21.40 -3.88 5.24
C THR A 241 20.41 -4.18 4.13
N PHE A 242 19.33 -3.40 4.05
CA PHE A 242 18.37 -3.41 2.95
C PHE A 242 18.85 -2.48 1.83
N LYS A 243 18.77 -2.93 0.58
CA LYS A 243 19.11 -2.12 -0.61
C LYS A 243 18.12 -2.37 -1.74
N SER A 244 17.69 -1.30 -2.40
CA SER A 244 16.92 -1.38 -3.65
C SER A 244 17.26 -0.21 -4.59
N SER A 245 17.06 -0.40 -5.89
CA SER A 245 17.29 0.62 -6.91
C SER A 245 16.10 1.56 -7.12
N GLY A 246 14.95 1.26 -6.53
CA GLY A 246 13.69 2.00 -6.64
C GLY A 246 12.73 1.53 -5.57
N VAL A 247 11.43 1.83 -5.74
CA VAL A 247 10.38 1.32 -4.86
C VAL A 247 10.45 -0.20 -4.82
N SER A 248 10.58 -0.75 -3.62
CA SER A 248 10.73 -2.18 -3.39
C SER A 248 10.45 -2.51 -1.92
N TYR A 249 10.50 -3.79 -1.58
CA TYR A 249 10.26 -4.27 -0.23
C TYR A 249 11.11 -5.49 0.10
N ASP A 250 11.23 -5.77 1.39
CA ASP A 250 11.66 -7.07 1.90
C ASP A 250 10.94 -7.39 3.21
N VAL A 251 10.96 -8.65 3.57
CA VAL A 251 10.42 -9.14 4.82
C VAL A 251 11.45 -10.07 5.46
N LEU A 252 11.84 -9.76 6.70
CA LEU A 252 12.70 -10.61 7.49
C LEU A 252 11.83 -11.39 8.47
N ILE A 253 11.97 -12.71 8.48
CA ILE A 253 11.20 -13.58 9.40
C ILE A 253 12.16 -14.26 10.37
N SER A 254 11.82 -14.24 11.68
CA SER A 254 12.55 -15.02 12.69
C SER A 254 12.23 -16.51 12.57
N GLU A 255 13.26 -17.31 12.77
CA GLU A 255 13.12 -18.75 12.97
C GLU A 255 12.45 -19.06 14.30
#